data_a47e3d77786310c0cf71c9b4e6bb4f25
#
_entry.id   a47e3d77786310c0cf71c9b4e6bb4f25
#
_cell.length_a   1.000
_cell.length_b   1.000
_cell.length_c   1.000
_cell.angle_alpha   90.00
_cell.angle_beta   90.00
_cell.angle_gamma   90.00
#
_symmetry.space_group_name_H-M   'P 1'
#
loop_
_entity.id
_entity.type
_entity.pdbx_description
1 polymer ?
#
loop_
_entity_poly.entity_id
_entity_poly.type
_entity_poly.pdbx_seq_one_letter_code
_entity_poly.pdbx_strand_id
1 'polypeptide(L)'
;MKLITQKDIAEYVEKNIPDFHRNRLEKLKKLKLNDVLKRKNPYLFKVKNITTANDFIKTILDAYLSSQEESLFGGFLEGLAIFICSNVYKGRKSSTEGIDLEFEKDTTKYIVSIKSGPSWGNSSQINKMRDNFKKAKRILGTNRSTGFHVIAVNGCCYGKDNVPNKGDYIKLCGQRFWEFISGNENLYTEIIEPLGHKAKEKNELFLREYAKVINKFSLEFMKMFCDMSGEILWEEVIKFNSAKSIVKA
;
A
#
# COMPACT_ATOMS: atom_id res chain seq x y z
N MET A 1 -5.90 -4.98 -30.30
CA MET A 1 -5.67 -5.31 -28.88
C MET A 1 -4.62 -6.39 -28.79
N LYS A 2 -3.50 -6.16 -28.12
CA LYS A 2 -2.48 -7.19 -27.90
C LYS A 2 -2.83 -7.88 -26.58
N LEU A 3 -2.99 -9.21 -26.59
CA LEU A 3 -3.16 -9.94 -25.33
C LEU A 3 -1.83 -9.96 -24.57
N ILE A 4 -1.86 -9.65 -23.28
CA ILE A 4 -0.72 -9.83 -22.41
C ILE A 4 -0.61 -11.32 -22.04
N THR A 5 0.60 -11.86 -22.04
CA THR A 5 0.84 -13.27 -21.72
C THR A 5 1.26 -13.42 -20.25
N GLN A 6 1.08 -14.61 -19.68
CA GLN A 6 1.60 -14.92 -18.35
C GLN A 6 3.13 -14.75 -18.29
N LYS A 7 3.83 -15.02 -19.39
CA LYS A 7 5.27 -14.80 -19.50
C LYS A 7 5.64 -13.32 -19.34
N ASP A 8 4.93 -12.41 -20.02
CA ASP A 8 5.17 -10.96 -19.90
C ASP A 8 4.98 -10.50 -18.46
N ILE A 9 3.97 -11.04 -17.76
CA ILE A 9 3.68 -10.72 -16.34
C ILE A 9 4.80 -11.28 -15.45
N ALA A 10 5.22 -12.53 -15.66
CA ALA A 10 6.30 -13.14 -14.90
C ALA A 10 7.61 -12.35 -15.05
N GLU A 11 7.98 -11.97 -16.27
CA GLU A 11 9.17 -11.15 -16.53
C GLU A 11 9.11 -9.78 -15.83
N TYR A 12 7.94 -9.14 -15.84
CA TYR A 12 7.76 -7.89 -15.09
C TYR A 12 7.92 -8.09 -13.59
N VAL A 13 7.30 -9.13 -13.04
CA VAL A 13 7.36 -9.44 -11.60
C VAL A 13 8.80 -9.78 -11.21
N GLU A 14 9.46 -10.67 -11.92
CA GLU A 14 10.85 -11.04 -11.65
C GLU A 14 11.80 -9.85 -11.61
N LYS A 15 11.57 -8.89 -12.49
CA LYS A 15 12.37 -7.67 -12.57
C LYS A 15 12.08 -6.69 -11.43
N ASN A 16 10.83 -6.56 -10.98
CA ASN A 16 10.39 -5.46 -10.09
C ASN A 16 10.11 -5.90 -8.65
N ILE A 17 9.71 -7.15 -8.39
CA ILE A 17 9.43 -7.64 -7.02
C ILE A 17 10.68 -7.63 -6.10
N PRO A 18 11.92 -7.80 -6.61
CA PRO A 18 13.10 -7.64 -5.77
C PRO A 18 13.19 -6.28 -5.07
N ASP A 19 12.68 -5.23 -5.69
CA ASP A 19 12.67 -3.88 -5.10
C ASP A 19 11.74 -3.78 -3.90
N PHE A 20 10.58 -4.43 -3.95
CA PHE A 20 9.70 -4.56 -2.79
C PHE A 20 10.43 -5.23 -1.62
N HIS A 21 11.06 -6.38 -1.84
CA HIS A 21 11.78 -7.11 -0.80
C HIS A 21 12.97 -6.32 -0.25
N ARG A 22 13.74 -5.67 -1.12
CA ARG A 22 14.85 -4.81 -0.72
C ARG A 22 14.39 -3.64 0.14
N ASN A 23 13.37 -2.90 -0.31
CA ASN A 23 12.85 -1.76 0.42
C ASN A 23 12.24 -2.16 1.78
N ARG A 24 11.56 -3.30 1.85
CA ARG A 24 11.04 -3.89 3.08
C ARG A 24 12.17 -4.16 4.08
N LEU A 25 13.23 -4.81 3.62
CA LEU A 25 14.40 -5.15 4.44
C LEU A 25 15.18 -3.90 4.89
N GLU A 26 15.40 -2.95 4.01
CA GLU A 26 16.10 -1.69 4.33
C GLU A 26 15.34 -0.85 5.35
N LYS A 27 14.01 -0.76 5.21
CA LYS A 27 13.18 -0.06 6.18
C LYS A 27 13.26 -0.71 7.56
N LEU A 28 13.22 -2.05 7.62
CA LEU A 28 13.39 -2.79 8.88
C LEU A 28 14.74 -2.48 9.54
N LYS A 29 15.85 -2.53 8.77
CA LYS A 29 17.21 -2.27 9.28
C LYS A 29 17.40 -0.85 9.80
N LYS A 30 16.73 0.13 9.20
CA LYS A 30 16.81 1.55 9.59
C LYS A 30 15.87 1.92 10.73
N LEU A 31 15.00 1.00 11.15
CA LEU A 31 13.98 1.27 12.15
C LEU A 31 14.61 1.55 13.52
N LYS A 32 14.01 2.49 14.25
CA LYS A 32 14.36 2.84 15.62
C LYS A 32 13.17 2.55 16.53
N LEU A 33 13.43 2.02 17.72
CA LEU A 33 12.39 1.72 18.71
C LEU A 33 11.50 2.95 18.98
N ASN A 34 12.13 4.11 19.19
CA ASN A 34 11.42 5.36 19.47
C ASN A 34 10.42 5.75 18.38
N ASP A 35 10.74 5.49 17.10
CA ASP A 35 9.85 5.80 15.98
C ASP A 35 8.63 4.89 15.94
N VAL A 36 8.80 3.65 16.36
CA VAL A 36 7.71 2.67 16.46
C VAL A 36 6.80 3.01 17.65
N LEU A 37 7.39 3.28 18.82
CA LEU A 37 6.64 3.63 20.04
C LEU A 37 5.79 4.89 19.86
N LYS A 38 6.33 5.93 19.22
CA LYS A 38 5.62 7.21 18.98
C LYS A 38 4.41 7.08 18.04
N ARG A 39 4.38 6.06 17.18
CA ARG A 39 3.34 5.90 16.15
C ARG A 39 2.24 4.92 16.50
N LYS A 40 2.31 4.27 17.65
CA LYS A 40 1.34 3.27 18.06
C LYS A 40 0.71 3.66 19.38
N ASN A 41 -0.56 3.37 19.52
CA ASN A 41 -1.35 3.72 20.69
C ASN A 41 -0.99 2.82 21.89
N PRO A 42 -0.32 3.34 22.95
CA PRO A 42 0.10 2.52 24.08
C PRO A 42 -1.06 1.98 24.91
N TYR A 43 -2.19 2.71 24.99
CA TYR A 43 -3.38 2.29 25.72
C TYR A 43 -3.95 0.98 25.17
N LEU A 44 -3.93 0.80 23.84
CA LEU A 44 -4.39 -0.41 23.19
C LEU A 44 -3.61 -1.66 23.68
N PHE A 45 -2.31 -1.54 23.85
CA PHE A 45 -1.47 -2.65 24.26
C PHE A 45 -1.63 -2.97 25.75
N LYS A 46 -1.87 -1.96 26.58
CA LYS A 46 -2.21 -2.16 28.00
C LYS A 46 -3.54 -2.91 28.13
N VAL A 47 -4.56 -2.55 27.36
CA VAL A 47 -5.87 -3.24 27.36
C VAL A 47 -5.75 -4.69 26.88
N LYS A 48 -4.81 -4.99 26.00
CA LYS A 48 -4.52 -6.36 25.56
C LYS A 48 -3.81 -7.22 26.63
N ASN A 49 -3.57 -6.67 27.81
CA ASN A 49 -2.88 -7.34 28.92
C ASN A 49 -1.53 -7.95 28.53
N ILE A 50 -0.74 -7.22 27.76
CA ILE A 50 0.63 -7.65 27.41
C ILE A 50 1.51 -7.44 28.63
N THR A 51 2.16 -8.52 29.09
CA THR A 51 2.94 -8.53 30.34
C THR A 51 4.45 -8.59 30.08
N THR A 52 4.91 -9.07 28.92
CA THR A 52 6.34 -9.17 28.64
C THR A 52 6.83 -8.13 27.64
N ALA A 53 8.06 -7.65 27.83
CA ALA A 53 8.70 -6.72 26.89
C ALA A 53 8.80 -7.32 25.48
N ASN A 54 9.11 -8.60 25.35
CA ASN A 54 9.26 -9.26 24.06
C ASN A 54 7.92 -9.32 23.30
N ASP A 55 6.83 -9.71 23.97
CA ASP A 55 5.52 -9.77 23.33
C ASP A 55 5.01 -8.37 22.94
N PHE A 56 5.30 -7.37 23.79
CA PHE A 56 5.00 -5.98 23.46
C PHE A 56 5.72 -5.54 22.19
N ILE A 57 7.05 -5.74 22.14
CA ILE A 57 7.87 -5.35 20.98
C ILE A 57 7.44 -6.09 19.72
N LYS A 58 7.21 -7.40 19.82
CA LYS A 58 6.74 -8.19 18.69
C LYS A 58 5.41 -7.66 18.16
N THR A 59 4.43 -7.47 19.04
CA THR A 59 3.09 -7.01 18.66
C THR A 59 3.10 -5.63 18.04
N ILE A 60 3.86 -4.68 18.61
CA ILE A 60 3.93 -3.31 18.08
C ILE A 60 4.70 -3.24 16.76
N LEU A 61 5.74 -4.05 16.62
CA LEU A 61 6.56 -4.13 15.42
C LEU A 61 5.78 -4.77 14.27
N ASP A 62 5.05 -5.86 14.51
CA ASP A 62 4.19 -6.50 13.51
C ASP A 62 3.12 -5.52 12.98
N ALA A 63 2.47 -4.81 13.90
CA ALA A 63 1.47 -3.79 13.53
C ALA A 63 2.08 -2.60 12.75
N TYR A 64 3.34 -2.27 13.00
CA TYR A 64 4.05 -1.20 12.28
C TYR A 64 4.46 -1.66 10.88
N LEU A 65 5.06 -2.85 10.77
CA LEU A 65 5.56 -3.41 9.51
C LEU A 65 4.42 -3.72 8.56
N SER A 66 3.31 -4.29 9.02
CA SER A 66 2.13 -4.57 8.20
C SER A 66 1.66 -3.31 7.46
N SER A 67 1.55 -2.17 8.14
CA SER A 67 1.15 -0.91 7.50
C SER A 67 2.17 -0.40 6.47
N GLN A 68 3.45 -0.66 6.67
CA GLN A 68 4.49 -0.30 5.71
C GLN A 68 4.50 -1.22 4.49
N GLU A 69 4.35 -2.52 4.71
CA GLU A 69 4.31 -3.53 3.65
C GLU A 69 3.13 -3.31 2.71
N GLU A 70 1.95 -3.01 3.25
CA GLU A 70 0.77 -2.62 2.47
C GLU A 70 1.06 -1.41 1.55
N SER A 71 1.75 -0.40 2.06
CA SER A 71 2.10 0.78 1.25
C SER A 71 3.12 0.46 0.16
N LEU A 72 4.15 -0.33 0.47
CA LEU A 72 5.18 -0.74 -0.49
C LEU A 72 4.60 -1.63 -1.58
N PHE A 73 3.77 -2.59 -1.17
CA PHE A 73 3.16 -3.53 -2.10
C PHE A 73 2.08 -2.85 -2.97
N GLY A 74 1.36 -1.88 -2.41
CA GLY A 74 0.43 -1.04 -3.17
C GLY A 74 1.11 -0.33 -4.34
N GLY A 75 2.31 0.23 -4.12
CA GLY A 75 3.11 0.83 -5.19
C GLY A 75 3.58 -0.18 -6.26
N PHE A 76 3.92 -1.40 -5.86
CA PHE A 76 4.24 -2.48 -6.79
C PHE A 76 3.02 -2.86 -7.64
N LEU A 77 1.84 -3.04 -7.03
CA LEU A 77 0.60 -3.36 -7.74
C LEU A 77 0.15 -2.24 -8.70
N GLU A 78 0.33 -0.98 -8.32
CA GLU A 78 0.11 0.16 -9.21
C GLU A 78 1.00 0.06 -10.46
N GLY A 79 2.30 -0.18 -10.26
CA GLY A 79 3.25 -0.37 -11.36
C GLY A 79 2.88 -1.54 -12.27
N LEU A 80 2.47 -2.68 -11.71
CA LEU A 80 2.00 -3.84 -12.45
C LEU A 80 0.76 -3.53 -13.28
N ALA A 81 -0.22 -2.83 -12.69
CA ALA A 81 -1.45 -2.45 -13.38
C ALA A 81 -1.16 -1.50 -14.57
N ILE A 82 -0.26 -0.52 -14.38
CA ILE A 82 0.17 0.37 -15.46
C ILE A 82 0.89 -0.43 -16.57
N PHE A 83 1.79 -1.34 -16.20
CA PHE A 83 2.49 -2.20 -17.16
C PHE A 83 1.51 -3.05 -17.99
N ILE A 84 0.55 -3.70 -17.36
CA ILE A 84 -0.48 -4.51 -18.04
C ILE A 84 -1.27 -3.65 -19.01
N CYS A 85 -1.80 -2.53 -18.55
CA CYS A 85 -2.59 -1.63 -19.39
C CYS A 85 -1.78 -1.03 -20.55
N SER A 86 -0.48 -0.77 -20.33
CA SER A 86 0.41 -0.26 -21.38
C SER A 86 0.60 -1.27 -22.52
N ASN A 87 0.68 -2.55 -22.20
CA ASN A 87 0.80 -3.62 -23.21
C ASN A 87 -0.50 -3.88 -23.97
N VAL A 88 -1.64 -3.78 -23.28
CA VAL A 88 -2.95 -4.14 -23.87
C VAL A 88 -3.59 -2.96 -24.59
N TYR A 89 -3.67 -1.79 -23.97
CA TYR A 89 -4.38 -0.59 -24.46
C TYR A 89 -3.46 0.60 -24.73
N LYS A 90 -2.13 0.43 -24.71
CA LYS A 90 -1.15 1.52 -24.80
C LYS A 90 -1.34 2.57 -23.69
N GLY A 91 -1.85 2.12 -22.54
CA GLY A 91 -2.00 2.97 -21.36
C GLY A 91 -0.67 3.51 -20.86
N ARG A 92 -0.71 4.65 -20.20
CA ARG A 92 0.48 5.31 -19.68
C ARG A 92 0.24 5.87 -18.28
N LYS A 93 1.31 6.01 -17.53
CA LYS A 93 1.27 6.77 -16.28
C LYS A 93 0.86 8.20 -16.59
N SER A 94 -0.14 8.73 -15.86
CA SER A 94 -0.60 10.08 -16.04
C SER A 94 0.37 11.09 -15.43
N SER A 95 0.51 12.26 -16.07
CA SER A 95 1.17 13.43 -15.48
C SER A 95 0.22 14.30 -14.65
N THR A 96 -1.06 13.98 -14.64
CA THR A 96 -2.09 14.75 -13.93
C THR A 96 -2.14 14.34 -12.47
N GLU A 97 -2.12 15.31 -11.56
CA GLU A 97 -2.15 15.08 -10.11
C GLU A 97 -3.32 14.17 -9.69
N GLY A 98 -3.01 13.10 -8.97
CA GLY A 98 -3.98 12.15 -8.43
C GLY A 98 -4.59 11.19 -9.45
N ILE A 99 -4.06 11.17 -10.68
CA ILE A 99 -4.38 10.20 -11.71
C ILE A 99 -3.13 9.33 -11.92
N ASP A 100 -3.28 8.03 -11.75
CA ASP A 100 -2.16 7.09 -11.80
C ASP A 100 -1.97 6.51 -13.22
N LEU A 101 -3.07 6.29 -13.95
CA LEU A 101 -3.08 5.68 -15.28
C LEU A 101 -4.10 6.37 -16.18
N GLU A 102 -3.75 6.58 -17.43
CA GLU A 102 -4.67 6.99 -18.50
C GLU A 102 -4.53 6.10 -19.73
N PHE A 103 -5.63 5.78 -20.36
CA PHE A 103 -5.67 5.01 -21.61
C PHE A 103 -6.95 5.28 -22.39
N GLU A 104 -6.95 4.87 -23.64
CA GLU A 104 -8.08 4.97 -24.55
C GLU A 104 -8.55 3.58 -24.95
N LYS A 105 -9.86 3.38 -24.90
CA LYS A 105 -10.52 2.17 -25.39
C LYS A 105 -11.76 2.60 -26.15
N ASP A 106 -11.82 2.22 -27.42
CA ASP A 106 -12.84 2.67 -28.37
C ASP A 106 -12.85 4.23 -28.46
N THR A 107 -14.00 4.85 -28.27
CA THR A 107 -14.17 6.32 -28.25
C THR A 107 -14.08 6.92 -26.84
N THR A 108 -13.65 6.15 -25.86
CA THR A 108 -13.62 6.56 -24.47
C THR A 108 -12.21 6.68 -23.94
N LYS A 109 -11.90 7.80 -23.30
CA LYS A 109 -10.67 8.01 -22.55
C LYS A 109 -10.93 7.75 -21.07
N TYR A 110 -10.16 6.86 -20.49
CA TYR A 110 -10.23 6.53 -19.08
C TYR A 110 -9.09 7.20 -18.31
N ILE A 111 -9.45 7.83 -17.19
CA ILE A 111 -8.52 8.34 -16.19
C ILE A 111 -8.71 7.53 -14.90
N VAL A 112 -7.66 6.90 -14.42
CA VAL A 112 -7.73 5.91 -13.35
C VAL A 112 -6.90 6.35 -12.16
N SER A 113 -7.51 6.38 -10.97
CA SER A 113 -6.78 6.40 -9.71
C SER A 113 -6.73 5.00 -9.13
N ILE A 114 -5.51 4.47 -8.98
CA ILE A 114 -5.27 3.09 -8.54
C ILE A 114 -5.05 3.07 -7.02
N LYS A 115 -5.67 2.10 -6.36
CA LYS A 115 -5.55 1.86 -4.92
C LYS A 115 -5.31 0.37 -4.66
N SER A 116 -4.62 0.06 -3.57
CA SER A 116 -4.39 -1.33 -3.17
C SER A 116 -5.73 -2.05 -2.98
N GLY A 117 -6.59 -1.59 -2.09
CA GLY A 117 -7.86 -2.23 -1.77
C GLY A 117 -9.04 -1.27 -1.66
N PRO A 118 -10.26 -1.80 -1.42
CA PRO A 118 -11.51 -1.01 -1.50
C PRO A 118 -11.68 0.00 -0.36
N SER A 119 -11.08 -0.25 0.81
CA SER A 119 -11.21 0.59 2.02
C SER A 119 -10.01 1.53 2.22
N TRP A 120 -9.47 2.06 1.14
CA TRP A 120 -8.21 2.81 1.11
C TRP A 120 -8.28 4.22 1.71
N GLY A 121 -9.46 4.80 1.88
CA GLY A 121 -9.55 6.20 2.24
C GLY A 121 -10.75 6.58 3.10
N ASN A 122 -10.58 7.63 3.89
CA ASN A 122 -11.66 8.32 4.57
C ASN A 122 -12.38 9.32 3.63
N SER A 123 -13.44 9.95 4.13
CA SER A 123 -14.27 10.90 3.36
C SER A 123 -13.46 12.03 2.72
N SER A 124 -12.47 12.59 3.43
CA SER A 124 -11.63 13.68 2.91
C SER A 124 -10.74 13.21 1.76
N GLN A 125 -10.17 12.02 1.86
CA GLN A 125 -9.34 11.42 0.81
C GLN A 125 -10.17 11.07 -0.43
N ILE A 126 -11.39 10.56 -0.24
CA ILE A 126 -12.33 10.28 -1.32
C ILE A 126 -12.75 11.58 -2.02
N ASN A 127 -13.05 12.65 -1.27
CA ASN A 127 -13.39 13.94 -1.84
C ASN A 127 -12.21 14.53 -2.64
N LYS A 128 -10.98 14.44 -2.11
CA LYS A 128 -9.79 14.88 -2.86
C LYS A 128 -9.63 14.12 -4.19
N MET A 129 -9.85 12.81 -4.20
CA MET A 129 -9.82 12.01 -5.43
C MET A 129 -10.90 12.49 -6.42
N ARG A 130 -12.13 12.74 -5.95
CA ARG A 130 -13.21 13.29 -6.80
C ARG A 130 -12.83 14.63 -7.40
N ASP A 131 -12.21 15.52 -6.63
CA ASP A 131 -11.78 16.83 -7.13
C ASP A 131 -10.66 16.69 -8.15
N ASN A 132 -9.73 15.76 -7.97
CA ASN A 132 -8.71 15.44 -8.96
C ASN A 132 -9.35 14.93 -10.25
N PHE A 133 -10.34 14.05 -10.19
CA PHE A 133 -11.08 13.59 -11.36
C PHE A 133 -11.81 14.73 -12.08
N LYS A 134 -12.46 15.64 -11.35
CA LYS A 134 -13.12 16.82 -11.96
C LYS A 134 -12.11 17.71 -12.67
N LYS A 135 -10.96 18.00 -12.04
CA LYS A 135 -9.88 18.78 -12.65
C LYS A 135 -9.35 18.12 -13.91
N ALA A 136 -9.06 16.80 -13.85
CA ALA A 136 -8.56 16.06 -14.99
C ALA A 136 -9.56 16.03 -16.16
N LYS A 137 -10.85 15.77 -15.90
CA LYS A 137 -11.92 15.83 -16.92
C LYS A 137 -12.00 17.20 -17.58
N ARG A 138 -11.88 18.29 -16.81
CA ARG A 138 -11.90 19.66 -17.33
C ARG A 138 -10.71 19.92 -18.27
N ILE A 139 -9.48 19.56 -17.84
CA ILE A 139 -8.27 19.74 -18.64
C ILE A 139 -8.37 18.96 -19.96
N LEU A 140 -8.82 17.72 -19.91
CA LEU A 140 -8.94 16.85 -21.07
C LEU A 140 -10.12 17.23 -21.96
N GLY A 141 -11.21 17.75 -21.38
CA GLY A 141 -12.40 18.19 -22.11
C GLY A 141 -12.23 19.54 -22.82
N THR A 142 -11.27 20.38 -22.44
CA THR A 142 -10.94 21.63 -23.13
C THR A 142 -10.21 21.40 -24.45
N ASN A 143 -9.57 20.25 -24.64
CA ASN A 143 -9.01 19.83 -25.92
C ASN A 143 -10.15 19.34 -26.87
N ARG A 144 -10.95 20.27 -27.32
CA ARG A 144 -12.15 20.04 -28.17
C ARG A 144 -11.91 19.29 -29.50
N SER A 145 -10.63 19.01 -29.84
CA SER A 145 -10.28 18.34 -31.10
C SER A 145 -10.38 16.81 -31.06
N THR A 146 -10.56 16.19 -29.91
CA THR A 146 -10.48 14.73 -29.79
C THR A 146 -11.81 13.99 -29.71
N GLY A 147 -12.94 14.67 -29.42
CA GLY A 147 -14.27 14.03 -29.38
C GLY A 147 -14.46 12.89 -28.34
N PHE A 148 -13.48 12.66 -27.47
CA PHE A 148 -13.51 11.56 -26.51
C PHE A 148 -14.43 11.84 -25.30
N HIS A 149 -15.22 10.84 -24.93
CA HIS A 149 -15.90 10.82 -23.63
C HIS A 149 -14.91 10.43 -22.54
N VAL A 150 -14.74 11.26 -21.49
CA VAL A 150 -13.79 11.01 -20.40
C VAL A 150 -14.48 10.38 -19.21
N ILE A 151 -14.10 9.14 -18.87
CA ILE A 151 -14.63 8.40 -17.71
C ILE A 151 -13.55 8.31 -16.63
N ALA A 152 -13.93 8.66 -15.40
CA ALA A 152 -13.08 8.50 -14.21
C ALA A 152 -13.32 7.15 -13.56
N VAL A 153 -12.23 6.47 -13.19
CA VAL A 153 -12.24 5.14 -12.55
C VAL A 153 -11.38 5.15 -11.31
N ASN A 154 -11.92 4.68 -10.19
CA ASN A 154 -11.14 4.24 -9.05
C ASN A 154 -10.93 2.74 -9.14
N GLY A 155 -9.72 2.33 -9.53
CA GLY A 155 -9.31 0.93 -9.62
C GLY A 155 -8.73 0.46 -8.29
N CYS A 156 -9.26 -0.65 -7.74
CA CYS A 156 -8.72 -1.29 -6.54
C CYS A 156 -8.18 -2.66 -6.90
N CYS A 157 -6.91 -2.92 -6.58
CA CYS A 157 -6.24 -4.17 -6.99
C CYS A 157 -6.84 -5.42 -6.36
N TYR A 158 -7.45 -5.31 -5.17
CA TYR A 158 -8.17 -6.40 -4.53
C TYR A 158 -9.51 -5.95 -3.93
N GLY A 159 -10.28 -6.92 -3.44
CA GLY A 159 -11.56 -6.70 -2.79
C GLY A 159 -12.75 -6.70 -3.76
N LYS A 160 -13.91 -6.34 -3.24
CA LYS A 160 -15.17 -6.30 -3.98
C LYS A 160 -15.91 -4.99 -3.74
N ASP A 161 -16.66 -4.54 -4.72
CA ASP A 161 -17.63 -3.45 -4.59
C ASP A 161 -18.87 -3.82 -5.41
N ASN A 162 -20.02 -3.92 -4.74
CA ASN A 162 -21.26 -4.37 -5.39
C ASN A 162 -22.03 -3.23 -6.08
N VAL A 163 -21.64 -1.98 -5.81
CA VAL A 163 -22.24 -0.78 -6.41
C VAL A 163 -21.13 0.03 -7.10
N PRO A 164 -20.66 -0.39 -8.28
CA PRO A 164 -19.50 0.24 -8.93
C PRO A 164 -19.77 1.69 -9.36
N ASN A 165 -20.97 2.02 -9.76
CA ASN A 165 -21.31 3.39 -10.14
C ASN A 165 -21.46 4.28 -8.89
N LYS A 166 -20.56 5.27 -8.74
CA LYS A 166 -20.56 6.25 -7.64
C LYS A 166 -21.06 7.64 -8.09
N GLY A 167 -21.69 7.71 -9.27
CA GLY A 167 -22.18 8.93 -9.89
C GLY A 167 -21.12 9.63 -10.74
N ASP A 168 -20.13 10.22 -10.12
CA ASP A 168 -19.07 11.00 -10.78
C ASP A 168 -17.85 10.17 -11.21
N TYR A 169 -17.74 8.93 -10.74
CA TYR A 169 -16.72 7.94 -11.14
C TYR A 169 -17.24 6.51 -11.02
N ILE A 170 -16.51 5.57 -11.62
CA ILE A 170 -16.76 4.14 -11.49
C ILE A 170 -15.70 3.56 -10.55
N LYS A 171 -16.12 2.72 -9.58
CA LYS A 171 -15.22 1.98 -8.69
C LYS A 171 -15.16 0.52 -9.09
N LEU A 172 -14.00 0.07 -9.54
CA LEU A 172 -13.76 -1.31 -9.96
C LEU A 172 -12.77 -1.97 -9.00
N CYS A 173 -13.15 -3.12 -8.43
CA CYS A 173 -12.31 -3.82 -7.46
C CYS A 173 -12.03 -5.25 -7.88
N GLY A 174 -10.82 -5.74 -7.57
CA GLY A 174 -10.41 -7.12 -7.79
C GLY A 174 -10.57 -7.55 -9.25
N GLN A 175 -11.30 -8.65 -9.50
CA GLN A 175 -11.52 -9.19 -10.84
C GLN A 175 -11.93 -8.11 -11.84
N ARG A 176 -12.93 -7.29 -11.50
CA ARG A 176 -13.44 -6.24 -12.40
C ARG A 176 -12.37 -5.21 -12.79
N PHE A 177 -11.48 -4.88 -11.87
CA PHE A 177 -10.39 -3.94 -12.16
C PHE A 177 -9.34 -4.57 -13.08
N TRP A 178 -8.89 -5.78 -12.77
CA TRP A 178 -7.89 -6.47 -13.58
C TRP A 178 -8.40 -6.79 -14.98
N GLU A 179 -9.64 -7.26 -15.11
CA GLU A 179 -10.32 -7.46 -16.40
C GLU A 179 -10.42 -6.15 -17.19
N PHE A 180 -10.81 -5.06 -16.55
CA PHE A 180 -10.96 -3.76 -17.18
C PHE A 180 -9.69 -3.27 -17.86
N ILE A 181 -8.52 -3.44 -17.24
CA ILE A 181 -7.23 -2.98 -17.76
C ILE A 181 -6.50 -3.99 -18.64
N SER A 182 -6.96 -5.24 -18.70
CA SER A 182 -6.30 -6.31 -19.45
C SER A 182 -7.17 -6.96 -20.52
N GLY A 183 -8.49 -6.91 -20.38
CA GLY A 183 -9.42 -7.68 -21.18
C GLY A 183 -9.44 -9.19 -20.85
N ASN A 184 -8.78 -9.62 -19.77
CA ASN A 184 -8.73 -11.00 -19.30
C ASN A 184 -9.43 -11.11 -17.95
N GLU A 185 -10.55 -11.83 -17.90
CA GLU A 185 -11.38 -12.02 -16.69
C GLU A 185 -10.67 -12.82 -15.58
N ASN A 186 -9.69 -13.65 -15.94
CA ASN A 186 -8.97 -14.53 -15.02
C ASN A 186 -7.65 -13.94 -14.52
N LEU A 187 -7.25 -12.77 -15.02
CA LEU A 187 -5.96 -12.16 -14.68
C LEU A 187 -5.75 -12.01 -13.18
N TYR A 188 -6.78 -11.68 -12.42
CA TYR A 188 -6.71 -11.49 -10.96
C TYR A 188 -6.23 -12.73 -10.18
N THR A 189 -6.42 -13.93 -10.74
CA THR A 189 -5.89 -15.18 -10.20
C THR A 189 -4.56 -15.57 -10.83
N GLU A 190 -4.36 -15.28 -12.10
CA GLU A 190 -3.16 -15.65 -12.84
C GLU A 190 -1.91 -14.90 -12.37
N ILE A 191 -2.05 -13.71 -11.79
CA ILE A 191 -0.93 -12.94 -11.24
C ILE A 191 -0.36 -13.53 -9.93
N ILE A 192 -1.04 -14.47 -9.27
CA ILE A 192 -0.60 -15.02 -7.98
C ILE A 192 0.70 -15.81 -8.14
N GLU A 193 0.78 -16.68 -9.14
CA GLU A 193 1.94 -17.54 -9.35
C GLU A 193 3.23 -16.74 -9.58
N PRO A 194 3.28 -15.78 -10.51
CA PRO A 194 4.45 -14.92 -10.67
C PRO A 194 4.84 -14.16 -9.40
N LEU A 195 3.87 -13.68 -8.61
CA LEU A 195 4.13 -12.94 -7.37
C LEU A 195 4.89 -13.77 -6.32
N GLY A 196 4.78 -15.08 -6.37
CA GLY A 196 5.52 -16.02 -5.52
C GLY A 196 7.01 -16.14 -5.84
N HIS A 197 7.50 -15.51 -6.91
CA HIS A 197 8.90 -15.64 -7.35
C HIS A 197 9.91 -15.31 -6.25
N LYS A 198 10.74 -16.29 -5.88
CA LYS A 198 11.75 -16.20 -4.79
C LYS A 198 11.21 -15.71 -3.43
N ALA A 199 9.88 -15.76 -3.21
CA ALA A 199 9.27 -15.26 -1.99
C ALA A 199 9.84 -15.94 -0.73
N LYS A 200 10.06 -17.26 -0.75
CA LYS A 200 10.62 -18.02 0.37
C LYS A 200 12.01 -17.52 0.73
N GLU A 201 12.93 -17.46 -0.23
CA GLU A 201 14.32 -17.01 -0.03
C GLU A 201 14.37 -15.58 0.55
N LYS A 202 13.60 -14.67 -0.04
CA LYS A 202 13.57 -13.27 0.39
C LYS A 202 12.94 -13.09 1.77
N ASN A 203 11.93 -13.91 2.09
CA ASN A 203 11.30 -13.88 3.40
C ASN A 203 12.22 -14.46 4.48
N GLU A 204 13.01 -15.48 4.19
CA GLU A 204 14.01 -16.03 5.13
C GLU A 204 15.06 -14.98 5.53
N LEU A 205 15.55 -14.20 4.55
CA LEU A 205 16.45 -13.08 4.83
C LEU A 205 15.80 -12.01 5.72
N PHE A 206 14.55 -11.69 5.43
CA PHE A 206 13.80 -10.73 6.24
C PHE A 206 13.61 -11.24 7.67
N LEU A 207 13.20 -12.49 7.87
CA LEU A 207 12.97 -13.06 9.20
C LEU A 207 14.24 -13.10 10.07
N ARG A 208 15.41 -13.34 9.46
CA ARG A 208 16.69 -13.26 10.20
C ARG A 208 16.96 -11.85 10.74
N GLU A 209 16.75 -10.82 9.92
CA GLU A 209 16.93 -9.43 10.37
C GLU A 209 15.83 -9.00 11.35
N TYR A 210 14.59 -9.44 11.13
CA TYR A 210 13.48 -9.21 12.04
C TYR A 210 13.75 -9.75 13.46
N ALA A 211 14.28 -10.97 13.57
CA ALA A 211 14.67 -11.55 14.86
C ALA A 211 15.72 -10.68 15.57
N LYS A 212 16.73 -10.18 14.85
CA LYS A 212 17.73 -9.26 15.42
C LYS A 212 17.10 -7.97 15.94
N VAL A 213 16.16 -7.39 15.16
CA VAL A 213 15.46 -6.16 15.56
C VAL A 213 14.59 -6.39 16.80
N ILE A 214 13.86 -7.52 16.88
CA ILE A 214 13.10 -7.87 18.09
C ILE A 214 14.03 -7.93 19.30
N ASN A 215 15.11 -8.69 19.23
CA ASN A 215 16.04 -8.84 20.35
C ASN A 215 16.64 -7.49 20.78
N LYS A 216 17.07 -6.68 19.83
CA LYS A 216 17.61 -5.35 20.08
C LYS A 216 16.57 -4.45 20.75
N PHE A 217 15.38 -4.37 20.20
CA PHE A 217 14.32 -3.49 20.72
C PHE A 217 13.77 -3.97 22.05
N SER A 218 13.69 -5.29 22.30
CA SER A 218 13.31 -5.83 23.60
C SER A 218 14.31 -5.42 24.67
N LEU A 219 15.61 -5.51 24.38
CA LEU A 219 16.65 -5.07 25.31
C LEU A 219 16.59 -3.55 25.57
N GLU A 220 16.43 -2.74 24.53
CA GLU A 220 16.29 -1.29 24.66
C GLU A 220 15.02 -0.93 25.46
N PHE A 221 13.89 -1.58 25.18
CA PHE A 221 12.63 -1.36 25.88
C PHE A 221 12.72 -1.73 27.37
N MET A 222 13.29 -2.90 27.69
CA MET A 222 13.48 -3.31 29.09
C MET A 222 14.30 -2.29 29.88
N LYS A 223 15.38 -1.76 29.30
CA LYS A 223 16.20 -0.74 29.94
C LYS A 223 15.50 0.57 30.20
N MET A 224 14.54 0.93 29.36
CA MET A 224 13.87 2.24 29.40
C MET A 224 12.54 2.20 30.16
N PHE A 225 11.85 1.07 30.13
CA PHE A 225 10.44 0.99 30.50
C PHE A 225 10.08 -0.22 31.35
N CYS A 226 11.06 -0.95 31.89
CA CYS A 226 10.81 -2.00 32.89
C CYS A 226 11.54 -1.69 34.18
N ASP A 227 10.98 -2.16 35.29
CA ASP A 227 11.65 -2.11 36.58
C ASP A 227 12.66 -3.28 36.77
N MET A 228 13.25 -3.37 37.92
CA MET A 228 14.23 -4.41 38.25
C MET A 228 13.62 -5.81 38.36
N SER A 229 12.30 -5.92 38.52
CA SER A 229 11.58 -7.19 38.52
C SER A 229 11.18 -7.63 37.11
N GLY A 230 11.34 -6.74 36.11
CA GLY A 230 10.96 -6.96 34.72
C GLY A 230 9.54 -6.54 34.39
N GLU A 231 8.81 -5.91 35.31
CA GLU A 231 7.47 -5.39 35.05
C GLU A 231 7.51 -4.15 34.18
N ILE A 232 6.55 -4.06 33.22
CA ILE A 232 6.44 -2.90 32.32
C ILE A 232 5.86 -1.69 33.06
N LEU A 233 6.63 -0.62 33.11
CA LEU A 233 6.25 0.67 33.65
C LEU A 233 5.37 1.43 32.67
N TRP A 234 4.10 1.06 32.57
CA TRP A 234 3.17 1.59 31.59
C TRP A 234 3.02 3.11 31.64
N GLU A 235 3.13 3.71 32.82
CA GLU A 235 3.09 5.16 32.96
C GLU A 235 4.26 5.82 32.22
N GLU A 236 5.45 5.26 32.29
CA GLU A 236 6.62 5.77 31.59
C GLU A 236 6.50 5.58 30.06
N VAL A 237 5.92 4.47 29.60
CA VAL A 237 5.62 4.25 28.17
C VAL A 237 4.63 5.32 27.67
N ILE A 238 3.61 5.64 28.45
CA ILE A 238 2.60 6.67 28.10
C ILE A 238 3.23 8.07 28.12
N LYS A 239 4.02 8.40 29.13
CA LYS A 239 4.75 9.67 29.21
C LYS A 239 5.66 9.85 27.99
N PHE A 240 6.43 8.83 27.63
CA PHE A 240 7.29 8.88 26.45
C PHE A 240 6.52 9.14 25.15
N ASN A 241 5.34 8.50 25.01
CA ASN A 241 4.52 8.65 23.81
C ASN A 241 3.76 9.97 23.74
N SER A 242 3.24 10.45 24.88
CA SER A 242 2.15 11.45 24.92
C SER A 242 2.41 12.68 25.81
N ALA A 243 3.51 12.73 26.57
CA ALA A 243 3.80 13.90 27.39
C ALA A 243 4.09 15.16 26.54
N LYS A 244 3.74 16.32 27.05
CA LYS A 244 4.07 17.60 26.42
C LYS A 244 5.60 17.73 26.26
N SER A 245 6.05 18.03 25.05
CA SER A 245 7.44 18.41 24.83
C SER A 245 7.70 19.73 25.57
N ILE A 246 8.71 19.75 26.44
CA ILE A 246 9.18 21.02 27.03
C ILE A 246 9.82 21.79 25.87
N VAL A 247 9.08 22.73 25.30
CA VAL A 247 9.66 23.70 24.37
C VAL A 247 10.63 24.54 25.21
N LYS A 248 11.93 24.30 25.06
CA LYS A 248 12.92 25.25 25.59
C LYS A 248 12.69 26.56 24.84
N ALA A 249 12.20 27.57 25.58
CA ALA A 249 12.08 28.92 25.09
C ALA A 249 13.46 29.48 24.71
#